data_cd22bbe1c08d7a69aede12d57e252f83
#
_entry.id   cd22bbe1c08d7a69aede12d57e252f83
#
_cell.length_a   1.000
_cell.length_b   1.000
_cell.length_c   1.000
_cell.angle_alpha   90.00
_cell.angle_beta   90.00
_cell.angle_gamma   90.00
#
_symmetry.space_group_name_H-M   'P 1'
#
loop_
_entity.id
_entity.type
_entity.pdbx_description
1 polymer ?
#
loop_
_entity_poly.entity_id
_entity_poly.type
_entity_poly.pdbx_seq_one_letter_code
_entity_poly.pdbx_strand_id
1 'polypeptide(L)'
;MLSEDADRYIALRRTLGYKLRKAARHLQSFAGFALERGENHIRTATAVAWSATASTQGARHRRLMDVAQFARFLHVEDAGHEVPVANLFAVRATRPIPYIYSQDEIARILDVAARLRQQSNSLRHELYVMLFGLIASTGLRISEALALRLGDVLPGGVLHIHKTKFGKSRLVPLHETVVVALDRYLHVRRHSAGTSDLLFPSIKQKVLSADTVNHAFRSILRRANIAPDRPRSPRIHDLRHTFATRVLEQCGAERSAVARHFVALATYLGHANIQNTYWYLQATPDLMTDIAAAAEALVGRAGQ
;
A
#
# COMPACT_ATOMS: atom_id res chain seq x y z
N MET A 1 32.45 -9.82 12.51
CA MET A 1 32.46 -9.12 11.17
C MET A 1 31.14 -8.43 10.91
N LEU A 2 31.11 -7.32 10.15
CA LEU A 2 29.86 -6.53 9.93
C LEU A 2 28.66 -7.35 9.40
N SER A 3 28.88 -8.45 8.67
CA SER A 3 27.81 -9.34 8.21
C SER A 3 27.16 -10.11 9.37
N GLU A 4 27.95 -10.64 10.29
CA GLU A 4 27.45 -11.35 11.48
C GLU A 4 26.73 -10.40 12.43
N ASP A 5 27.27 -9.18 12.59
CA ASP A 5 26.64 -8.13 13.38
C ASP A 5 25.30 -7.70 12.77
N ALA A 6 25.20 -7.62 11.43
CA ALA A 6 23.95 -7.35 10.75
C ALA A 6 22.92 -8.46 11.00
N ASP A 7 23.34 -9.74 10.97
CA ASP A 7 22.44 -10.87 11.27
C ASP A 7 21.99 -10.84 12.72
N ARG A 8 22.88 -10.57 13.67
CA ARG A 8 22.57 -10.40 15.10
C ARG A 8 21.58 -9.27 15.32
N TYR A 9 21.80 -8.11 14.74
CA TYR A 9 20.88 -6.97 14.81
C TYR A 9 19.50 -7.29 14.22
N ILE A 10 19.47 -7.92 13.04
CA ILE A 10 18.23 -8.31 12.37
C ILE A 10 17.45 -9.32 13.21
N ALA A 11 18.13 -10.32 13.77
CA ALA A 11 17.53 -11.32 14.65
C ALA A 11 16.89 -10.66 15.88
N LEU A 12 17.64 -9.81 16.59
CA LEU A 12 17.14 -9.09 17.75
C LEU A 12 15.91 -8.21 17.41
N ARG A 13 15.96 -7.48 16.31
CA ARG A 13 14.84 -6.62 15.91
C ARG A 13 13.60 -7.45 15.51
N ARG A 14 13.79 -8.66 15.00
CA ARG A 14 12.69 -9.58 14.68
C ARG A 14 12.01 -10.15 15.93
N THR A 15 12.75 -10.45 16.98
CA THR A 15 12.16 -10.87 18.27
C THR A 15 11.29 -9.76 18.88
N LEU A 16 11.63 -8.49 18.61
CA LEU A 16 10.83 -7.31 18.99
C LEU A 16 9.62 -7.06 18.03
N GLY A 17 9.33 -7.98 17.10
CA GLY A 17 8.17 -7.90 16.20
C GLY A 17 8.38 -7.14 14.89
N TYR A 18 9.58 -6.60 14.62
CA TYR A 18 9.87 -5.91 13.36
C TYR A 18 10.14 -6.88 12.22
N LYS A 19 9.46 -6.74 11.09
CA LYS A 19 9.66 -7.62 9.91
C LYS A 19 10.96 -7.42 9.17
N LEU A 20 11.52 -6.24 9.15
CA LEU A 20 12.79 -5.78 8.56
C LEU A 20 13.18 -6.36 7.18
N ARG A 21 12.21 -6.77 6.32
CA ARG A 21 12.51 -7.46 5.05
C ARG A 21 13.41 -6.67 4.10
N LYS A 22 13.23 -5.34 4.03
CA LYS A 22 14.07 -4.47 3.17
C LYS A 22 15.35 -4.07 3.89
N ALA A 23 15.25 -3.66 5.15
CA ALA A 23 16.41 -3.28 5.94
C ALA A 23 17.43 -4.43 6.02
N ALA A 24 16.99 -5.68 6.24
CA ALA A 24 17.88 -6.84 6.25
C ALA A 24 18.71 -6.95 4.96
N ARG A 25 18.05 -6.81 3.78
CA ARG A 25 18.76 -6.82 2.48
C ARG A 25 19.73 -5.63 2.33
N HIS A 26 19.33 -4.46 2.82
CA HIS A 26 20.20 -3.28 2.80
C HIS A 26 21.44 -3.49 3.67
N LEU A 27 21.28 -4.00 4.89
CA LEU A 27 22.39 -4.19 5.82
C LEU A 27 23.37 -5.27 5.34
N GLN A 28 22.88 -6.39 4.80
CA GLN A 28 23.75 -7.42 4.20
C GLN A 28 24.50 -6.89 2.97
N SER A 29 23.82 -6.13 2.11
CA SER A 29 24.48 -5.51 0.95
C SER A 29 25.51 -4.45 1.36
N PHE A 30 25.24 -3.69 2.42
CA PHE A 30 26.19 -2.72 2.99
C PHE A 30 27.40 -3.42 3.61
N ALA A 31 27.18 -4.50 4.38
CA ALA A 31 28.26 -5.26 4.99
C ALA A 31 29.22 -5.83 3.94
N GLY A 32 28.67 -6.37 2.82
CA GLY A 32 29.49 -6.79 1.68
C GLY A 32 30.29 -5.65 1.07
N PHE A 33 29.68 -4.49 0.86
CA PHE A 33 30.33 -3.31 0.29
C PHE A 33 31.47 -2.74 1.19
N ALA A 34 31.29 -2.81 2.52
CA ALA A 34 32.34 -2.44 3.50
C ALA A 34 33.46 -3.46 3.52
N LEU A 35 33.14 -4.76 3.46
CA LEU A 35 34.14 -5.83 3.41
C LEU A 35 35.05 -5.74 2.18
N GLU A 36 34.52 -5.42 1.01
CA GLU A 36 35.28 -5.17 -0.23
C GLU A 36 36.32 -4.04 -0.06
N ARG A 37 36.15 -3.17 0.95
CA ARG A 37 37.07 -2.08 1.33
C ARG A 37 37.98 -2.43 2.49
N GLY A 38 37.92 -3.65 2.99
CA GLY A 38 38.69 -4.10 4.16
C GLY A 38 38.23 -3.47 5.48
N GLU A 39 36.99 -2.95 5.54
CA GLU A 39 36.48 -2.26 6.72
C GLU A 39 35.73 -3.22 7.64
N ASN A 40 36.14 -3.27 8.90
CA ASN A 40 35.47 -4.02 9.98
C ASN A 40 34.53 -3.15 10.81
N HIS A 41 34.64 -1.84 10.70
CA HIS A 41 33.77 -0.87 11.36
C HIS A 41 32.94 -0.08 10.33
N ILE A 42 31.79 0.38 10.76
CA ILE A 42 31.00 1.28 9.92
C ILE A 42 31.71 2.61 9.85
N ARG A 43 32.00 3.06 8.63
CA ARG A 43 32.53 4.40 8.34
C ARG A 43 31.46 5.22 7.64
N THR A 44 31.31 6.47 8.10
CA THR A 44 30.31 7.41 7.53
C THR A 44 30.51 7.60 6.03
N ALA A 45 31.76 7.76 5.59
CA ALA A 45 32.09 7.91 4.16
C ALA A 45 31.62 6.71 3.33
N THR A 46 31.87 5.49 3.83
CA THR A 46 31.48 4.25 3.16
C THR A 46 29.96 4.05 3.14
N ALA A 47 29.27 4.39 4.24
CA ALA A 47 27.81 4.34 4.30
C ALA A 47 27.15 5.32 3.30
N VAL A 48 27.71 6.52 3.18
CA VAL A 48 27.26 7.53 2.21
C VAL A 48 27.54 7.05 0.76
N ALA A 49 28.74 6.57 0.46
CA ALA A 49 29.13 6.09 -0.84
C ALA A 49 28.23 4.93 -1.28
N TRP A 50 28.01 3.92 -0.42
CA TRP A 50 27.11 2.81 -0.71
C TRP A 50 25.65 3.27 -0.91
N SER A 51 25.17 4.19 -0.07
CA SER A 51 23.81 4.71 -0.21
C SER A 51 23.62 5.46 -1.52
N ALA A 52 24.66 6.19 -1.99
CA ALA A 52 24.65 6.95 -3.23
C ALA A 52 24.52 6.07 -4.48
N THR A 53 24.87 4.78 -4.43
CA THR A 53 24.70 3.85 -5.56
C THR A 53 23.23 3.57 -5.89
N ALA A 54 22.28 3.93 -5.02
CA ALA A 54 20.86 3.77 -5.31
C ALA A 54 20.38 4.78 -6.36
N SER A 55 19.50 4.33 -7.26
CA SER A 55 19.02 5.09 -8.42
C SER A 55 18.14 6.31 -8.07
N THR A 56 17.49 6.31 -6.90
CA THR A 56 16.59 7.39 -6.50
C THR A 56 16.98 7.98 -5.16
N GLN A 57 16.76 9.29 -5.00
CA GLN A 57 17.02 10.00 -3.75
C GLN A 57 16.32 9.38 -2.53
N GLY A 58 15.04 8.96 -2.69
CA GLY A 58 14.31 8.29 -1.62
C GLY A 58 14.86 6.89 -1.28
N ALA A 59 15.52 6.20 -2.23
CA ALA A 59 16.21 4.96 -1.96
C ALA A 59 17.54 5.21 -1.24
N ARG A 60 18.30 6.24 -1.64
CA ARG A 60 19.53 6.69 -0.96
C ARG A 60 19.26 7.04 0.49
N HIS A 61 18.23 7.85 0.73
CA HIS A 61 17.83 8.22 2.09
C HIS A 61 17.48 6.98 2.95
N ARG A 62 16.66 6.05 2.42
CA ARG A 62 16.30 4.82 3.15
C ARG A 62 17.51 3.94 3.46
N ARG A 63 18.42 3.75 2.50
CA ARG A 63 19.65 2.98 2.70
C ARG A 63 20.47 3.57 3.84
N LEU A 64 20.71 4.89 3.81
CA LEU A 64 21.49 5.57 4.86
C LEU A 64 20.80 5.50 6.23
N MET A 65 19.47 5.67 6.28
CA MET A 65 18.68 5.50 7.49
C MET A 65 18.83 4.11 8.12
N ASP A 66 18.76 3.05 7.29
CA ASP A 66 18.89 1.67 7.76
C ASP A 66 20.31 1.45 8.34
N VAL A 67 21.37 1.92 7.66
CA VAL A 67 22.75 1.83 8.16
C VAL A 67 22.95 2.67 9.42
N ALA A 68 22.41 3.89 9.48
CA ALA A 68 22.53 4.74 10.66
C ALA A 68 21.86 4.13 11.90
N GLN A 69 20.72 3.45 11.74
CA GLN A 69 20.09 2.72 12.84
C GLN A 69 20.92 1.53 13.32
N PHE A 70 21.50 0.79 12.38
CA PHE A 70 22.41 -0.32 12.67
C PHE A 70 23.70 0.18 13.34
N ALA A 71 24.28 1.25 12.83
CA ALA A 71 25.48 1.88 13.39
C ALA A 71 25.27 2.34 14.86
N ARG A 72 24.11 2.94 15.18
CA ARG A 72 23.77 3.27 16.57
C ARG A 72 23.72 2.07 17.50
N PHE A 73 23.24 0.93 16.99
CA PHE A 73 23.23 -0.31 17.77
C PHE A 73 24.64 -0.81 18.05
N LEU A 74 25.52 -0.84 17.05
CA LEU A 74 26.90 -1.30 17.22
C LEU A 74 27.75 -0.31 18.02
N HIS A 75 27.55 1.00 17.85
CA HIS A 75 28.30 2.05 18.53
C HIS A 75 28.17 2.00 20.06
N VAL A 76 27.08 1.45 20.58
CA VAL A 76 26.89 1.24 22.02
C VAL A 76 27.86 0.16 22.55
N GLU A 77 28.19 -0.83 21.74
CA GLU A 77 29.10 -1.92 22.10
C GLU A 77 30.56 -1.58 21.75
N ASP A 78 30.76 -0.87 20.63
CA ASP A 78 32.08 -0.46 20.12
C ASP A 78 32.01 0.94 19.49
N ALA A 79 32.58 1.91 20.17
CA ALA A 79 32.66 3.30 19.71
C ALA A 79 33.48 3.50 18.42
N GLY A 80 34.21 2.48 17.95
CA GLY A 80 34.89 2.46 16.65
C GLY A 80 33.93 2.53 15.45
N HIS A 81 32.64 2.18 15.62
CA HIS A 81 31.62 2.35 14.60
C HIS A 81 31.15 3.81 14.54
N GLU A 82 31.31 4.46 13.39
CA GLU A 82 30.76 5.79 13.16
C GLU A 82 29.25 5.74 12.88
N VAL A 83 28.50 6.71 13.40
CA VAL A 83 27.06 6.86 13.19
C VAL A 83 26.80 7.89 12.09
N PRO A 84 26.42 7.48 10.87
CA PRO A 84 26.16 8.42 9.77
C PRO A 84 24.98 9.35 10.08
N VAL A 85 25.05 10.59 9.59
CA VAL A 85 23.93 11.55 9.65
C VAL A 85 22.80 11.06 8.74
N ALA A 86 21.74 10.56 9.34
CA ALA A 86 20.68 9.83 8.66
C ALA A 86 19.90 10.68 7.63
N ASN A 87 19.83 11.99 7.80
CA ASN A 87 19.07 12.90 6.95
C ASN A 87 19.86 13.55 5.82
N LEU A 88 21.11 13.14 5.60
CA LEU A 88 21.97 13.68 4.52
C LEU A 88 21.30 13.63 3.13
N PHE A 89 20.56 12.56 2.84
CA PHE A 89 19.79 12.41 1.62
C PHE A 89 18.30 12.73 1.81
N ALA A 90 17.93 13.41 2.91
CA ALA A 90 16.55 13.77 3.14
C ALA A 90 16.03 14.70 2.05
N VAL A 91 14.88 14.34 1.48
CA VAL A 91 14.14 15.21 0.56
C VAL A 91 12.80 15.50 1.23
N ARG A 92 12.33 16.72 1.13
CA ARG A 92 10.93 16.99 1.42
C ARG A 92 10.09 16.11 0.48
N ALA A 93 9.62 15.00 1.03
CA ALA A 93 8.75 14.11 0.28
C ALA A 93 7.41 14.81 0.08
N THR A 94 7.25 15.49 -1.06
CA THR A 94 5.93 15.85 -1.54
C THR A 94 5.20 14.54 -1.83
N ARG A 95 4.16 14.26 -1.07
CA ARG A 95 3.30 13.10 -1.40
C ARG A 95 2.65 13.39 -2.75
N PRO A 96 2.80 12.51 -3.75
CA PRO A 96 2.17 12.74 -5.04
C PRO A 96 0.64 12.71 -4.87
N ILE A 97 -0.04 13.66 -5.51
CA ILE A 97 -1.51 13.67 -5.56
C ILE A 97 -1.98 12.33 -6.13
N PRO A 98 -2.90 11.62 -5.44
CA PRO A 98 -3.43 10.35 -5.91
C PRO A 98 -4.21 10.55 -7.21
N TYR A 99 -4.30 9.50 -8.00
CA TYR A 99 -5.20 9.47 -9.14
C TYR A 99 -6.58 9.03 -8.66
N ILE A 100 -7.60 9.82 -8.97
CA ILE A 100 -8.99 9.45 -8.68
C ILE A 100 -9.60 8.92 -9.96
N TYR A 101 -9.88 7.62 -9.99
CA TYR A 101 -10.49 6.96 -11.15
C TYR A 101 -11.97 7.35 -11.29
N SER A 102 -12.42 7.64 -12.50
CA SER A 102 -13.84 7.76 -12.79
C SER A 102 -14.56 6.40 -12.71
N GLN A 103 -15.89 6.39 -12.68
CA GLN A 103 -16.65 5.12 -12.72
C GLN A 103 -16.42 4.38 -14.05
N ASP A 104 -16.40 5.13 -15.15
CA ASP A 104 -16.12 4.61 -16.48
C ASP A 104 -14.71 4.01 -16.59
N GLU A 105 -13.70 4.65 -16.01
CA GLU A 105 -12.34 4.11 -15.96
C GLU A 105 -12.26 2.79 -15.18
N ILE A 106 -12.97 2.69 -14.04
CA ILE A 106 -13.05 1.43 -13.28
C ILE A 106 -13.75 0.35 -14.12
N ALA A 107 -14.85 0.69 -14.80
CA ALA A 107 -15.54 -0.24 -15.67
C ALA A 107 -14.63 -0.74 -16.80
N ARG A 108 -13.88 0.14 -17.46
CA ARG A 108 -12.88 -0.21 -18.49
C ARG A 108 -11.76 -1.09 -17.95
N ILE A 109 -11.28 -0.84 -16.74
CA ILE A 109 -10.26 -1.68 -16.08
C ILE A 109 -10.80 -3.10 -15.93
N LEU A 110 -12.03 -3.26 -15.42
CA LEU A 110 -12.65 -4.57 -15.20
C LEU A 110 -12.94 -5.28 -16.52
N ASP A 111 -13.41 -4.57 -17.55
CA ASP A 111 -13.66 -5.12 -18.88
C ASP A 111 -12.37 -5.62 -19.54
N VAL A 112 -11.29 -4.83 -19.50
CA VAL A 112 -9.98 -5.27 -20.03
C VAL A 112 -9.42 -6.44 -19.22
N ALA A 113 -9.63 -6.46 -17.89
CA ALA A 113 -9.23 -7.59 -17.05
C ALA A 113 -9.98 -8.88 -17.44
N ALA A 114 -11.29 -8.79 -17.74
CA ALA A 114 -12.10 -9.91 -18.18
C ALA A 114 -11.64 -10.48 -19.54
N ARG A 115 -11.06 -9.65 -20.40
CA ARG A 115 -10.55 -10.04 -21.74
C ARG A 115 -9.09 -10.47 -21.74
N LEU A 116 -8.45 -10.61 -20.57
CA LEU A 116 -7.08 -11.13 -20.52
C LEU A 116 -7.03 -12.55 -21.06
N ARG A 117 -6.10 -12.81 -22.01
CA ARG A 117 -5.96 -14.14 -22.64
C ARG A 117 -5.82 -15.23 -21.58
N GLN A 118 -6.62 -16.27 -21.74
CA GLN A 118 -6.50 -17.54 -21.02
C GLN A 118 -5.21 -18.25 -21.47
N GLN A 119 -4.09 -17.95 -20.81
CA GLN A 119 -2.91 -18.80 -20.91
C GLN A 119 -3.03 -19.88 -19.84
N SER A 120 -3.32 -21.11 -20.25
CA SER A 120 -3.29 -22.36 -19.44
C SER A 120 -4.04 -22.37 -18.09
N ASN A 121 -4.64 -21.27 -17.65
CA ASN A 121 -5.43 -21.21 -16.43
C ASN A 121 -6.66 -20.31 -16.62
N SER A 122 -7.83 -20.93 -16.65
CA SER A 122 -9.13 -20.27 -16.81
C SER A 122 -9.46 -19.24 -15.72
N LEU A 123 -8.85 -19.38 -14.54
CA LEU A 123 -9.15 -18.52 -13.38
C LEU A 123 -8.53 -17.11 -13.45
N ARG A 124 -7.51 -16.89 -14.29
CA ARG A 124 -6.70 -15.65 -14.22
C ARG A 124 -7.50 -14.37 -14.49
N HIS A 125 -8.36 -14.38 -15.48
CA HIS A 125 -9.18 -13.22 -15.83
C HIS A 125 -10.23 -12.94 -14.74
N GLU A 126 -10.94 -13.96 -14.28
CA GLU A 126 -11.92 -13.87 -13.20
C GLU A 126 -11.27 -13.36 -11.90
N LEU A 127 -10.07 -13.86 -11.60
CA LEU A 127 -9.29 -13.43 -10.43
C LEU A 127 -8.98 -11.94 -10.49
N TYR A 128 -8.52 -11.40 -11.61
CA TYR A 128 -8.19 -9.98 -11.70
C TYR A 128 -9.42 -9.08 -11.70
N VAL A 129 -10.50 -9.50 -12.34
CA VAL A 129 -11.81 -8.80 -12.29
C VAL A 129 -12.27 -8.70 -10.83
N MET A 130 -12.31 -9.84 -10.11
CA MET A 130 -12.74 -9.86 -8.72
C MET A 130 -11.78 -9.09 -7.80
N LEU A 131 -10.47 -9.27 -7.95
CA LEU A 131 -9.47 -8.59 -7.12
C LEU A 131 -9.53 -7.06 -7.25
N PHE A 132 -9.59 -6.54 -8.47
CA PHE A 132 -9.62 -5.09 -8.69
C PHE A 132 -10.99 -4.51 -8.36
N GLY A 133 -12.08 -5.21 -8.67
CA GLY A 133 -13.42 -4.85 -8.26
C GLY A 133 -13.56 -4.78 -6.74
N LEU A 134 -13.02 -5.78 -6.03
CA LEU A 134 -13.04 -5.81 -4.57
C LEU A 134 -12.24 -4.62 -3.97
N ILE A 135 -11.05 -4.32 -4.50
CA ILE A 135 -10.27 -3.18 -4.03
C ILE A 135 -10.98 -1.85 -4.32
N ALA A 136 -11.59 -1.72 -5.49
CA ALA A 136 -12.32 -0.51 -5.88
C ALA A 136 -13.57 -0.27 -5.03
N SER A 137 -14.28 -1.35 -4.61
CA SER A 137 -15.54 -1.29 -3.86
C SER A 137 -15.36 -1.26 -2.34
N THR A 138 -14.20 -1.66 -1.82
CA THR A 138 -13.94 -1.77 -0.37
C THR A 138 -12.77 -0.93 0.11
N GLY A 139 -11.97 -0.41 -0.78
CA GLY A 139 -10.74 0.29 -0.42
C GLY A 139 -9.69 -0.57 0.30
N LEU A 140 -9.74 -1.90 0.20
CA LEU A 140 -8.73 -2.80 0.78
C LEU A 140 -7.33 -2.47 0.28
N ARG A 141 -6.31 -2.65 1.14
CA ARG A 141 -4.92 -2.65 0.68
C ARG A 141 -4.67 -3.89 -0.17
N ILE A 142 -3.87 -3.76 -1.24
CA ILE A 142 -3.51 -4.93 -2.07
C ILE A 142 -2.96 -6.10 -1.22
N SER A 143 -2.15 -5.81 -0.21
CA SER A 143 -1.60 -6.85 0.66
C SER A 143 -2.65 -7.53 1.55
N GLU A 144 -3.71 -6.83 1.92
CA GLU A 144 -4.86 -7.37 2.65
C GLU A 144 -5.68 -8.26 1.72
N ALA A 145 -6.04 -7.76 0.53
CA ALA A 145 -6.78 -8.52 -0.47
C ALA A 145 -6.05 -9.82 -0.88
N LEU A 146 -4.75 -9.77 -1.11
CA LEU A 146 -3.95 -10.95 -1.49
C LEU A 146 -3.73 -11.96 -0.35
N ALA A 147 -3.93 -11.54 0.90
CA ALA A 147 -3.83 -12.42 2.06
C ALA A 147 -5.15 -13.10 2.43
N LEU A 148 -6.27 -12.70 1.81
CA LEU A 148 -7.60 -13.29 2.07
C LEU A 148 -7.63 -14.79 1.77
N ARG A 149 -8.31 -15.51 2.64
CA ARG A 149 -8.61 -16.94 2.53
C ARG A 149 -10.11 -17.16 2.33
N LEU A 150 -10.48 -18.35 1.93
CA LEU A 150 -11.89 -18.72 1.78
C LEU A 150 -12.66 -18.58 3.09
N GLY A 151 -12.05 -18.97 4.22
CA GLY A 151 -12.65 -18.84 5.55
C GLY A 151 -12.79 -17.38 6.04
N ASP A 152 -12.20 -16.41 5.35
CA ASP A 152 -12.35 -14.99 5.68
C ASP A 152 -13.61 -14.37 5.05
N VAL A 153 -14.27 -15.09 4.15
CA VAL A 153 -15.57 -14.72 3.59
C VAL A 153 -16.66 -15.26 4.52
N LEU A 154 -17.16 -14.39 5.38
CA LEU A 154 -18.18 -14.75 6.36
C LEU A 154 -19.59 -14.69 5.77
N PRO A 155 -20.56 -15.41 6.37
CA PRO A 155 -21.98 -15.30 6.00
C PRO A 155 -22.47 -13.84 6.05
N GLY A 156 -23.43 -13.49 5.22
CA GLY A 156 -23.98 -12.12 5.15
C GLY A 156 -23.09 -11.12 4.39
N GLY A 157 -22.12 -11.60 3.60
CA GLY A 157 -21.30 -10.71 2.76
C GLY A 157 -20.32 -9.86 3.55
N VAL A 158 -19.67 -10.43 4.55
CA VAL A 158 -18.68 -9.74 5.38
C VAL A 158 -17.31 -10.37 5.20
N LEU A 159 -16.28 -9.57 4.99
CA LEU A 159 -14.89 -10.04 4.97
C LEU A 159 -14.23 -9.82 6.34
N HIS A 160 -13.53 -10.82 6.82
CA HIS A 160 -12.67 -10.71 8.00
C HIS A 160 -11.22 -10.44 7.58
N ILE A 161 -10.75 -9.24 7.82
CA ILE A 161 -9.38 -8.83 7.49
C ILE A 161 -8.50 -9.04 8.71
N HIS A 162 -7.64 -10.05 8.64
CA HIS A 162 -6.73 -10.40 9.73
C HIS A 162 -5.45 -9.58 9.71
N LYS A 163 -4.89 -9.33 10.91
CA LYS A 163 -3.51 -8.88 11.17
C LYS A 163 -3.00 -7.81 10.18
N THR A 164 -3.68 -6.67 10.12
CA THR A 164 -3.23 -5.52 9.32
C THR A 164 -1.87 -5.00 9.82
N LYS A 165 -1.36 -3.93 9.21
CA LYS A 165 -0.02 -3.35 9.48
C LYS A 165 0.31 -3.15 10.98
N PHE A 166 -0.68 -3.16 11.88
CA PHE A 166 -0.50 -2.98 13.33
C PHE A 166 -1.12 -4.11 14.15
N GLY A 167 -1.25 -5.31 13.57
CA GLY A 167 -1.80 -6.48 14.24
C GLY A 167 -3.32 -6.44 14.48
N LYS A 168 -4.01 -5.38 14.07
CA LYS A 168 -5.46 -5.23 14.24
C LYS A 168 -6.22 -6.01 13.17
N SER A 169 -7.31 -6.66 13.56
CA SER A 169 -8.27 -7.26 12.64
C SER A 169 -9.50 -6.36 12.53
N ARG A 170 -10.24 -6.47 11.43
CA ARG A 170 -11.51 -5.75 11.23
C ARG A 170 -12.44 -6.51 10.32
N LEU A 171 -13.73 -6.24 10.46
CA LEU A 171 -14.77 -6.70 9.56
C LEU A 171 -15.02 -5.63 8.48
N VAL A 172 -15.24 -6.09 7.26
CA VAL A 172 -15.52 -5.25 6.09
C VAL A 172 -16.79 -5.77 5.44
N PRO A 173 -17.95 -5.13 5.68
CA PRO A 173 -19.19 -5.49 5.01
C PRO A 173 -19.09 -5.16 3.53
N LEU A 174 -19.63 -6.04 2.69
CA LEU A 174 -19.69 -5.88 1.24
C LEU A 174 -21.09 -5.41 0.84
N HIS A 175 -21.15 -4.56 -0.18
CA HIS A 175 -22.41 -4.26 -0.85
C HIS A 175 -22.93 -5.52 -1.58
N GLU A 176 -24.25 -5.68 -1.68
CA GLU A 176 -24.89 -6.87 -2.27
C GLU A 176 -24.39 -7.20 -3.69
N THR A 177 -24.15 -6.18 -4.52
CA THR A 177 -23.59 -6.36 -5.87
C THR A 177 -22.20 -6.98 -5.86
N VAL A 178 -21.40 -6.68 -4.83
CA VAL A 178 -20.06 -7.25 -4.64
C VAL A 178 -20.16 -8.69 -4.13
N VAL A 179 -21.14 -8.99 -3.28
CA VAL A 179 -21.44 -10.35 -2.82
C VAL A 179 -21.79 -11.23 -4.01
N VAL A 180 -22.71 -10.80 -4.87
CA VAL A 180 -23.08 -11.53 -6.10
C VAL A 180 -21.87 -11.79 -7.00
N ALA A 181 -21.02 -10.78 -7.19
CA ALA A 181 -19.80 -10.93 -7.99
C ALA A 181 -18.80 -11.90 -7.34
N LEU A 182 -18.68 -11.85 -6.01
CA LEU A 182 -17.81 -12.75 -5.26
C LEU A 182 -18.30 -14.21 -5.33
N ASP A 183 -19.59 -14.44 -5.19
CA ASP A 183 -20.17 -15.79 -5.29
C ASP A 183 -19.96 -16.40 -6.68
N ARG A 184 -20.12 -15.60 -7.75
CA ARG A 184 -19.79 -15.99 -9.12
C ARG A 184 -18.32 -16.37 -9.26
N TYR A 185 -17.42 -15.53 -8.72
CA TYR A 185 -16.00 -15.83 -8.70
C TYR A 185 -15.67 -17.10 -7.92
N LEU A 186 -16.27 -17.30 -6.74
CA LEU A 186 -16.07 -18.49 -5.91
C LEU A 186 -16.53 -19.77 -6.63
N HIS A 187 -17.62 -19.70 -7.40
CA HIS A 187 -18.07 -20.81 -8.21
C HIS A 187 -17.01 -21.24 -9.24
N VAL A 188 -16.50 -20.30 -10.04
CA VAL A 188 -15.45 -20.58 -11.02
C VAL A 188 -14.17 -21.07 -10.34
N ARG A 189 -13.82 -20.46 -9.21
CA ARG A 189 -12.60 -20.80 -8.45
C ARG A 189 -12.64 -22.24 -7.91
N ARG A 190 -13.77 -22.71 -7.40
CA ARG A 190 -13.91 -24.11 -6.89
C ARG A 190 -13.54 -25.14 -7.94
N HIS A 191 -13.83 -24.85 -9.21
CA HIS A 191 -13.55 -25.77 -10.33
C HIS A 191 -12.12 -25.63 -10.88
N SER A 192 -11.42 -24.54 -10.60
CA SER A 192 -10.18 -24.19 -11.30
C SER A 192 -8.94 -24.04 -10.39
N ALA A 193 -9.10 -23.87 -9.08
CA ALA A 193 -8.02 -23.40 -8.20
C ALA A 193 -7.34 -24.50 -7.33
N GLY A 194 -7.63 -25.77 -7.55
CA GLY A 194 -7.03 -26.85 -6.77
C GLY A 194 -7.35 -26.76 -5.25
N THR A 195 -6.42 -27.18 -4.40
CA THR A 195 -6.62 -27.34 -2.94
C THR A 195 -6.26 -26.09 -2.10
N SER A 196 -5.83 -24.99 -2.72
CA SER A 196 -5.45 -23.78 -1.97
C SER A 196 -6.64 -23.16 -1.24
N ASP A 197 -6.45 -22.72 -0.01
CA ASP A 197 -7.43 -21.99 0.79
C ASP A 197 -7.40 -20.47 0.54
N LEU A 198 -6.43 -19.97 -0.24
CA LEU A 198 -6.34 -18.55 -0.59
C LEU A 198 -7.52 -18.11 -1.45
N LEU A 199 -8.09 -16.93 -1.20
CA LEU A 199 -9.14 -16.38 -2.05
C LEU A 199 -8.61 -16.11 -3.47
N PHE A 200 -7.39 -15.56 -3.58
CA PHE A 200 -6.72 -15.24 -4.84
C PHE A 200 -5.40 -16.00 -4.99
N PRO A 201 -5.43 -17.30 -5.33
CA PRO A 201 -4.21 -18.11 -5.46
C PRO A 201 -3.46 -17.79 -6.76
N SER A 202 -2.14 -17.95 -6.73
CA SER A 202 -1.32 -18.01 -7.94
C SER A 202 -1.51 -19.39 -8.63
N ILE A 203 -1.00 -19.51 -9.87
CA ILE A 203 -0.97 -20.81 -10.58
C ILE A 203 -0.25 -21.90 -9.74
N LYS A 204 0.74 -21.50 -8.94
CA LYS A 204 1.47 -22.39 -8.03
C LYS A 204 0.79 -22.59 -6.67
N GLN A 205 -0.50 -22.26 -6.54
CA GLN A 205 -1.29 -22.38 -5.30
C GLN A 205 -0.70 -21.61 -4.10
N LYS A 206 0.09 -20.58 -4.36
CA LYS A 206 0.72 -19.70 -3.36
C LYS A 206 0.13 -18.30 -3.41
N VAL A 207 0.40 -17.49 -2.40
CA VAL A 207 0.03 -16.08 -2.38
C VAL A 207 0.62 -15.39 -3.62
N LEU A 208 -0.22 -14.64 -4.34
CA LEU A 208 0.22 -13.81 -5.46
C LEU A 208 1.20 -12.74 -4.98
N SER A 209 2.28 -12.57 -5.73
CA SER A 209 3.19 -11.45 -5.52
C SER A 209 2.52 -10.13 -5.87
N ALA A 210 2.62 -9.14 -4.98
CA ALA A 210 2.13 -7.79 -5.27
C ALA A 210 2.80 -7.20 -6.52
N ASP A 211 4.04 -7.55 -6.81
CA ASP A 211 4.75 -7.09 -8.01
C ASP A 211 4.14 -7.67 -9.28
N THR A 212 3.77 -8.96 -9.27
CA THR A 212 3.05 -9.61 -10.38
C THR A 212 1.71 -8.92 -10.64
N VAL A 213 0.95 -8.63 -9.58
CA VAL A 213 -0.35 -7.97 -9.70
C VAL A 213 -0.20 -6.53 -10.18
N ASN A 214 0.80 -5.79 -9.66
CA ASN A 214 1.10 -4.44 -10.13
C ASN A 214 1.53 -4.42 -11.61
N HIS A 215 2.26 -5.43 -12.07
CA HIS A 215 2.64 -5.56 -13.49
C HIS A 215 1.41 -5.80 -14.37
N ALA A 216 0.53 -6.73 -13.97
CA ALA A 216 -0.72 -6.99 -14.67
C ALA A 216 -1.62 -5.74 -14.71
N PHE A 217 -1.76 -5.05 -13.59
CA PHE A 217 -2.56 -3.82 -13.50
C PHE A 217 -2.05 -2.74 -14.45
N ARG A 218 -0.73 -2.48 -14.49
CA ARG A 218 -0.13 -1.53 -15.45
C ARG A 218 -0.38 -1.92 -16.91
N SER A 219 -0.35 -3.21 -17.23
CA SER A 219 -0.70 -3.70 -18.57
C SER A 219 -2.18 -3.45 -18.90
N ILE A 220 -3.07 -3.63 -17.93
CA ILE A 220 -4.51 -3.35 -18.07
C ILE A 220 -4.74 -1.85 -18.29
N LEU A 221 -4.13 -0.98 -17.49
CA LEU A 221 -4.26 0.47 -17.63
C LEU A 221 -3.87 0.96 -19.04
N ARG A 222 -2.75 0.46 -19.58
CA ARG A 222 -2.31 0.78 -20.94
C ARG A 222 -3.33 0.34 -22.00
N ARG A 223 -3.87 -0.88 -21.88
CA ARG A 223 -4.89 -1.42 -22.80
C ARG A 223 -6.22 -0.68 -22.68
N ALA A 224 -6.58 -0.24 -21.49
CA ALA A 224 -7.76 0.55 -21.21
C ALA A 224 -7.61 2.02 -21.60
N ASN A 225 -6.43 2.43 -22.08
CA ASN A 225 -6.09 3.82 -22.40
C ASN A 225 -6.40 4.78 -21.23
N ILE A 226 -5.93 4.43 -20.03
CA ILE A 226 -6.14 5.24 -18.84
C ILE A 226 -4.90 6.06 -18.54
N ALA A 227 -5.05 7.38 -18.54
CA ALA A 227 -4.02 8.38 -18.24
C ALA A 227 -2.68 8.13 -18.98
N PRO A 228 -2.68 7.93 -20.33
CA PRO A 228 -1.49 7.56 -21.09
C PRO A 228 -0.39 8.62 -21.01
N ASP A 229 -0.76 9.90 -20.96
CA ASP A 229 0.16 11.04 -21.00
C ASP A 229 0.67 11.50 -19.63
N ARG A 230 0.28 10.80 -18.56
CA ARG A 230 0.75 11.17 -17.22
C ARG A 230 2.19 10.74 -16.99
N PRO A 231 3.05 11.63 -16.43
CA PRO A 231 4.44 11.31 -16.10
C PRO A 231 4.57 10.12 -15.15
N ARG A 232 3.54 9.88 -14.35
CA ARG A 232 3.45 8.76 -13.43
C ARG A 232 2.15 8.00 -13.64
N SER A 233 2.25 6.75 -14.06
CA SER A 233 1.10 5.86 -14.21
C SER A 233 0.32 5.71 -12.90
N PRO A 234 -1.02 5.73 -12.96
CA PRO A 234 -1.88 5.41 -11.82
C PRO A 234 -1.57 4.03 -11.23
N ARG A 235 -1.89 3.83 -9.96
CA ARG A 235 -1.54 2.61 -9.20
C ARG A 235 -2.78 1.92 -8.67
N ILE A 236 -2.66 0.64 -8.32
CA ILE A 236 -3.72 -0.12 -7.61
C ILE A 236 -4.12 0.60 -6.32
N HIS A 237 -3.16 1.19 -5.60
CA HIS A 237 -3.45 1.93 -4.37
C HIS A 237 -4.35 3.15 -4.59
N ASP A 238 -4.35 3.69 -5.79
CA ASP A 238 -5.19 4.83 -6.16
C ASP A 238 -6.68 4.42 -6.29
N LEU A 239 -7.01 3.12 -6.50
CA LEU A 239 -8.38 2.60 -6.36
C LEU A 239 -8.90 2.78 -4.92
N ARG A 240 -8.05 2.51 -3.93
CA ARG A 240 -8.40 2.76 -2.53
C ARG A 240 -8.55 4.26 -2.23
N HIS A 241 -7.74 5.11 -2.84
CA HIS A 241 -7.90 6.56 -2.74
C HIS A 241 -9.24 6.98 -3.34
N THR A 242 -9.58 6.47 -4.53
CA THR A 242 -10.86 6.72 -5.19
C THR A 242 -12.05 6.31 -4.31
N PHE A 243 -12.01 5.11 -3.72
CA PHE A 243 -13.03 4.65 -2.79
C PHE A 243 -13.20 5.63 -1.61
N ALA A 244 -12.10 5.98 -0.94
CA ALA A 244 -12.14 6.85 0.21
C ALA A 244 -12.65 8.26 -0.11
N THR A 245 -12.22 8.83 -1.24
CA THR A 245 -12.66 10.13 -1.74
C THR A 245 -14.17 10.11 -2.01
N ARG A 246 -14.67 9.12 -2.74
CA ARG A 246 -16.10 9.00 -3.06
C ARG A 246 -16.99 8.85 -1.83
N VAL A 247 -16.53 8.04 -0.85
CA VAL A 247 -17.28 7.92 0.42
C VAL A 247 -17.39 9.26 1.15
N LEU A 248 -16.34 10.10 1.08
CA LEU A 248 -16.37 11.43 1.68
C LEU A 248 -17.21 12.42 0.88
N GLU A 249 -17.21 12.36 -0.45
CA GLU A 249 -18.04 13.18 -1.34
C GLU A 249 -19.54 12.90 -1.16
N GLN A 250 -19.90 11.68 -0.78
CA GLN A 250 -21.29 11.31 -0.48
C GLN A 250 -21.76 11.71 0.92
N CYS A 251 -20.87 12.27 1.77
CA CYS A 251 -21.26 12.79 3.07
C CYS A 251 -22.00 14.11 2.87
N GLY A 252 -23.19 14.26 3.48
CA GLY A 252 -23.89 15.55 3.50
C GLY A 252 -23.04 16.65 4.14
N ALA A 253 -23.36 17.92 3.82
CA ALA A 253 -22.61 19.12 4.25
C ALA A 253 -22.63 19.39 5.76
N GLU A 254 -23.41 18.64 6.55
CA GLU A 254 -23.50 18.84 8.00
C GLU A 254 -22.20 18.42 8.70
N ARG A 255 -21.57 19.34 9.45
CA ARG A 255 -20.28 19.10 10.14
C ARG A 255 -20.27 17.86 11.02
N SER A 256 -21.34 17.59 11.74
CA SER A 256 -21.46 16.42 12.62
C SER A 256 -21.50 15.11 11.82
N ALA A 257 -22.18 15.11 10.67
CA ALA A 257 -22.22 13.98 9.74
C ALA A 257 -20.83 13.71 9.13
N VAL A 258 -20.15 14.75 8.64
CA VAL A 258 -18.79 14.65 8.08
C VAL A 258 -17.82 14.06 9.11
N ALA A 259 -17.84 14.54 10.36
CA ALA A 259 -16.95 14.03 11.41
C ALA A 259 -17.21 12.54 11.71
N ARG A 260 -18.47 12.13 11.83
CA ARG A 260 -18.85 10.72 12.04
C ARG A 260 -18.42 9.83 10.88
N HIS A 261 -18.67 10.24 9.64
CA HIS A 261 -18.26 9.49 8.45
C HIS A 261 -16.75 9.38 8.33
N PHE A 262 -16.03 10.44 8.69
CA PHE A 262 -14.58 10.45 8.66
C PHE A 262 -13.96 9.43 9.64
N VAL A 263 -14.47 9.36 10.87
CA VAL A 263 -14.04 8.36 11.87
C VAL A 263 -14.43 6.95 11.43
N ALA A 264 -15.67 6.77 10.93
CA ALA A 264 -16.13 5.49 10.42
C ALA A 264 -15.26 5.00 9.25
N LEU A 265 -14.95 5.89 8.28
CA LEU A 265 -14.08 5.59 7.15
C LEU A 265 -12.66 5.23 7.61
N ALA A 266 -12.09 5.96 8.57
CA ALA A 266 -10.77 5.66 9.13
C ALA A 266 -10.73 4.25 9.75
N THR A 267 -11.77 3.88 10.49
CA THR A 267 -11.95 2.55 11.09
C THR A 267 -12.14 1.47 10.03
N TYR A 268 -13.04 1.69 9.08
CA TYR A 268 -13.32 0.78 7.97
C TYR A 268 -12.04 0.49 7.14
N LEU A 269 -11.27 1.53 6.82
CA LEU A 269 -10.02 1.43 6.09
C LEU A 269 -8.87 0.86 6.94
N GLY A 270 -9.02 0.78 8.27
CA GLY A 270 -7.97 0.29 9.19
C GLY A 270 -6.78 1.24 9.23
N HIS A 271 -7.02 2.55 9.38
CA HIS A 271 -5.97 3.53 9.62
C HIS A 271 -5.60 3.55 11.11
N ALA A 272 -4.32 3.35 11.40
CA ALA A 272 -3.81 3.47 12.78
C ALA A 272 -3.69 4.92 13.25
N ASN A 273 -3.59 5.85 12.30
CA ASN A 273 -3.55 7.28 12.55
C ASN A 273 -4.58 7.97 11.64
N ILE A 274 -5.46 8.74 12.24
CA ILE A 274 -6.52 9.48 11.54
C ILE A 274 -5.94 10.48 10.50
N GLN A 275 -4.72 10.97 10.71
CA GLN A 275 -4.00 11.82 9.76
C GLN A 275 -3.85 11.17 8.37
N ASN A 276 -3.85 9.83 8.29
CA ASN A 276 -3.82 9.14 7.00
C ASN A 276 -5.15 9.27 6.23
N THR A 277 -6.23 9.62 6.94
CA THR A 277 -7.55 9.87 6.33
C THR A 277 -7.68 11.33 5.91
N TYR A 278 -7.06 12.30 6.62
CA TYR A 278 -7.02 13.71 6.22
C TYR A 278 -6.42 13.95 4.83
N TRP A 279 -5.54 13.05 4.39
CA TRP A 279 -4.99 13.10 3.04
C TRP A 279 -6.07 13.05 1.94
N TYR A 280 -7.18 12.36 2.18
CA TYR A 280 -8.28 12.27 1.21
C TYR A 280 -9.04 13.59 1.08
N LEU A 281 -9.14 14.39 2.14
CA LEU A 281 -9.75 15.71 2.09
C LEU A 281 -8.99 16.66 1.17
N GLN A 282 -7.65 16.57 1.13
CA GLN A 282 -6.84 17.39 0.23
C GLN A 282 -6.98 17.02 -1.26
N ALA A 283 -7.48 15.82 -1.55
CA ALA A 283 -7.66 15.30 -2.90
C ALA A 283 -9.08 15.57 -3.45
N THR A 284 -9.94 16.26 -2.70
CA THR A 284 -11.35 16.48 -3.02
C THR A 284 -11.62 17.98 -3.21
N PRO A 285 -11.50 18.51 -4.44
CA PRO A 285 -11.78 19.94 -4.72
C PRO A 285 -13.19 20.37 -4.28
N ASP A 286 -14.18 19.49 -4.47
CA ASP A 286 -15.59 19.78 -4.15
C ASP A 286 -15.81 20.02 -2.64
N LEU A 287 -15.19 19.20 -1.78
CA LEU A 287 -15.22 19.44 -0.32
C LEU A 287 -14.51 20.74 0.07
N MET A 288 -13.49 21.18 -0.67
CA MET A 288 -12.83 22.47 -0.44
C MET A 288 -13.70 23.65 -0.90
N THR A 289 -14.45 23.47 -1.97
CA THR A 289 -15.43 24.47 -2.45
C THR A 289 -16.54 24.68 -1.44
N ASP A 290 -17.07 23.61 -0.86
CA ASP A 290 -18.09 23.67 0.19
C ASP A 290 -17.58 24.38 1.45
N ILE A 291 -16.32 24.15 1.83
CA ILE A 291 -15.67 24.85 2.95
C ILE A 291 -15.49 26.33 2.64
N ALA A 292 -15.11 26.69 1.42
CA ALA A 292 -14.96 28.08 0.98
C ALA A 292 -16.32 28.80 0.99
N ALA A 293 -17.36 28.17 0.44
CA ALA A 293 -18.73 28.71 0.46
C ALA A 293 -19.28 28.90 1.88
N ALA A 294 -19.01 27.96 2.77
CA ALA A 294 -19.39 28.08 4.19
C ALA A 294 -18.61 29.18 4.91
N ALA A 295 -17.35 29.41 4.55
CA ALA A 295 -16.55 30.51 5.10
C ALA A 295 -17.05 31.87 4.61
N GLU A 296 -17.41 32.02 3.31
CA GLU A 296 -18.02 33.24 2.77
C GLU A 296 -19.36 33.55 3.43
N ALA A 297 -20.20 32.53 3.66
CA ALA A 297 -21.48 32.70 4.36
C ALA A 297 -21.31 33.17 5.81
N LEU A 298 -20.20 32.80 6.48
CA LEU A 298 -19.89 33.29 7.84
C LEU A 298 -19.44 34.75 7.82
N VAL A 299 -18.63 35.17 6.83
CA VAL A 299 -18.18 36.56 6.69
C VAL A 299 -19.32 37.47 6.28
N GLY A 300 -20.19 37.01 5.37
CA GLY A 300 -21.40 37.78 4.97
C GLY A 300 -22.42 38.02 6.09
N ARG A 301 -22.47 37.15 7.09
CA ARG A 301 -23.33 37.33 8.29
C ARG A 301 -22.71 38.23 9.36
N ALA A 302 -21.40 38.43 9.36
CA ALA A 302 -20.71 39.31 10.30
C ALA A 302 -20.69 40.80 9.85
N GLY A 303 -21.16 41.07 8.64
CA GLY A 303 -21.24 42.42 8.04
C GLY A 303 -22.64 43.01 7.99
N GLN A 304 -23.63 42.37 8.58
CA GLN A 304 -24.98 42.90 8.84
C GLN A 304 -25.18 43.10 10.34
#